data_e0b3d37e8ad9f1feb4f064f386ed59bd
#
_entry.id   e0b3d37e8ad9f1feb4f064f386ed59bd
#
_cell.length_a   1.000
_cell.length_b   1.000
_cell.length_c   1.000
_cell.angle_alpha   90.00
_cell.angle_beta   90.00
_cell.angle_gamma   90.00
#
_symmetry.space_group_name_H-M   'P 1'
#
loop_
_entity.id
_entity.type
_entity.pdbx_description
1 polymer ?
#
loop_
_entity_poly.entity_id
_entity_poly.type
_entity_poly.pdbx_seq_one_letter_code
_entity_poly.pdbx_strand_id
1 'polypeptide(L)'
;MVFYFGHSKEAEMKQILIFSVMLSLIACNNSSTQMLQLQNKVDSLKVALSEAYKPGLGEFMSSIQVHHEKLYFAGQNSNWKLADFEIHEIMEAVNNIQHYTTERPEVKELPMLLPALESVNYAISKKDKNLFNTNFINLTNTCNACHKAVNYEFNLVKIPETPPFSNQVFAVQK
;
A
#
# COMPACT_ATOMS: atom_id res chain seq x y z
N MET A 1 60.54 -62.42 14.94
CA MET A 1 59.59 -62.36 13.81
C MET A 1 58.50 -61.37 14.18
N VAL A 2 58.70 -60.08 13.84
CA VAL A 2 57.77 -58.98 14.11
C VAL A 2 57.62 -58.24 12.81
N PHE A 3 56.48 -58.38 12.19
CA PHE A 3 56.14 -57.51 11.08
C PHE A 3 54.61 -57.38 10.87
N TYR A 4 54.14 -56.12 10.61
CA TYR A 4 52.88 -55.71 9.98
C TYR A 4 51.61 -55.65 10.82
N PHE A 5 51.47 -54.56 11.53
CA PHE A 5 50.10 -54.04 11.88
C PHE A 5 49.96 -52.55 11.82
N GLY A 6 50.86 -51.81 11.16
CA GLY A 6 50.80 -50.35 11.09
C GLY A 6 50.11 -49.78 9.84
N HIS A 7 49.95 -50.53 8.77
CA HIS A 7 49.54 -50.00 7.46
C HIS A 7 48.05 -50.02 7.20
N SER A 8 47.26 -50.81 7.92
CA SER A 8 45.79 -50.89 7.69
C SER A 8 45.00 -49.77 8.34
N LYS A 9 45.40 -49.29 9.50
CA LYS A 9 44.68 -48.26 10.25
C LYS A 9 44.76 -46.86 9.62
N GLU A 10 45.88 -46.51 9.00
CA GLU A 10 46.04 -45.24 8.29
C GLU A 10 45.21 -45.20 6.99
N ALA A 11 45.10 -46.33 6.29
CA ALA A 11 44.29 -46.45 5.11
C ALA A 11 42.80 -46.35 5.44
N GLU A 12 42.35 -47.00 6.50
CA GLU A 12 40.96 -46.90 6.99
C GLU A 12 40.61 -45.50 7.48
N MET A 13 41.48 -44.83 8.22
CA MET A 13 41.26 -43.45 8.64
C MET A 13 41.14 -42.47 7.45
N LYS A 14 41.98 -42.63 6.42
CA LYS A 14 41.90 -41.82 5.20
C LYS A 14 40.58 -42.04 4.42
N GLN A 15 40.14 -43.30 4.35
CA GLN A 15 38.84 -43.62 3.72
C GLN A 15 37.66 -43.01 4.48
N ILE A 16 37.64 -43.07 5.81
CA ILE A 16 36.59 -42.48 6.66
C ILE A 16 36.56 -40.96 6.50
N LEU A 17 37.74 -40.33 6.44
CA LEU A 17 37.85 -38.87 6.24
C LEU A 17 37.34 -38.43 4.87
N ILE A 18 37.66 -39.16 3.81
CA ILE A 18 37.17 -38.90 2.45
C ILE A 18 35.66 -39.10 2.38
N PHE A 19 35.11 -40.13 3.01
CA PHE A 19 33.69 -40.39 3.06
C PHE A 19 32.91 -39.28 3.83
N SER A 20 33.48 -38.79 4.94
CA SER A 20 32.92 -37.70 5.73
C SER A 20 32.89 -36.38 4.95
N VAL A 21 33.96 -36.07 4.21
CA VAL A 21 34.02 -34.87 3.36
C VAL A 21 33.06 -34.98 2.18
N MET A 22 32.90 -36.13 1.56
CA MET A 22 31.89 -36.34 0.50
C MET A 22 30.47 -36.23 1.02
N LEU A 23 30.13 -36.69 2.21
CA LEU A 23 28.81 -36.56 2.81
C LEU A 23 28.46 -35.10 3.13
N SER A 24 29.44 -34.29 3.56
CA SER A 24 29.23 -32.86 3.84
C SER A 24 28.99 -32.02 2.57
N LEU A 25 29.57 -32.41 1.43
CA LEU A 25 29.34 -31.73 0.15
C LEU A 25 27.93 -31.99 -0.43
N ILE A 26 27.35 -33.17 -0.16
CA ILE A 26 25.99 -33.52 -0.61
C ILE A 26 24.92 -32.78 0.22
N ALA A 27 25.18 -32.59 1.51
CA ALA A 27 24.26 -31.87 2.41
C ALA A 27 24.11 -30.37 2.03
N CYS A 28 25.18 -29.70 1.59
CA CYS A 28 25.14 -28.30 1.15
C CYS A 28 24.36 -28.10 -0.15
N ASN A 29 24.38 -29.05 -1.09
CA ASN A 29 23.64 -28.92 -2.34
C ASN A 29 22.12 -29.03 -2.15
N ASN A 30 21.66 -29.84 -1.20
CA ASN A 30 20.21 -29.97 -0.95
C ASN A 30 19.61 -28.73 -0.33
N SER A 31 20.35 -28.01 0.51
CA SER A 31 19.90 -26.76 1.16
C SER A 31 19.71 -25.62 0.15
N SER A 32 20.62 -25.47 -0.81
CA SER A 32 20.52 -24.43 -1.85
C SER A 32 19.35 -24.68 -2.81
N THR A 33 19.08 -25.93 -3.15
CA THR A 33 17.94 -26.30 -4.01
C THR A 33 16.59 -26.05 -3.31
N GLN A 34 16.49 -26.36 -2.03
CA GLN A 34 15.29 -26.08 -1.22
C GLN A 34 15.05 -24.57 -1.07
N MET A 35 16.11 -23.79 -0.86
CA MET A 35 16.02 -22.34 -0.77
C MET A 35 15.51 -21.73 -2.09
N LEU A 36 16.03 -22.18 -3.23
CA LEU A 36 15.56 -21.74 -4.55
C LEU A 36 14.09 -22.09 -4.80
N GLN A 37 13.68 -23.31 -4.43
CA GLN A 37 12.29 -23.73 -4.54
C GLN A 37 11.36 -22.90 -3.65
N LEU A 38 11.80 -22.57 -2.43
CA LEU A 38 11.03 -21.71 -1.53
C LEU A 38 10.92 -20.30 -2.09
N GLN A 39 12.01 -19.73 -2.60
CA GLN A 39 12.00 -18.42 -3.25
C GLN A 39 11.04 -18.40 -4.43
N ASN A 40 11.08 -19.40 -5.32
CA ASN A 40 10.16 -19.50 -6.45
C ASN A 40 8.69 -19.60 -6.00
N LYS A 41 8.41 -20.31 -4.90
CA LYS A 41 7.06 -20.35 -4.32
C LYS A 41 6.63 -18.97 -3.77
N VAL A 42 7.52 -18.27 -3.07
CA VAL A 42 7.25 -16.93 -2.56
C VAL A 42 6.95 -15.97 -3.71
N ASP A 43 7.74 -16.00 -4.77
CA ASP A 43 7.54 -15.15 -5.94
C ASP A 43 6.23 -15.48 -6.68
N SER A 44 5.92 -16.77 -6.84
CA SER A 44 4.64 -17.22 -7.38
C SER A 44 3.44 -16.79 -6.53
N LEU A 45 3.55 -16.87 -5.20
CA LEU A 45 2.49 -16.41 -4.30
C LEU A 45 2.33 -14.90 -4.31
N LYS A 46 3.41 -14.13 -4.44
CA LYS A 46 3.34 -12.66 -4.61
C LYS A 46 2.60 -12.29 -5.90
N VAL A 47 2.91 -12.96 -7.01
CA VAL A 47 2.20 -12.75 -8.28
C VAL A 47 0.72 -13.13 -8.13
N ALA A 48 0.41 -14.30 -7.56
CA ALA A 48 -0.97 -14.74 -7.36
C ALA A 48 -1.75 -13.78 -6.44
N LEU A 49 -1.11 -13.25 -5.40
CA LEU A 49 -1.72 -12.26 -4.49
C LEU A 49 -1.98 -10.93 -5.22
N SER A 50 -1.03 -10.45 -6.03
CA SER A 50 -1.20 -9.23 -6.81
C SER A 50 -2.32 -9.33 -7.85
N GLU A 51 -2.57 -10.53 -8.38
CA GLU A 51 -3.66 -10.79 -9.31
C GLU A 51 -5.01 -11.05 -8.62
N ALA A 52 -4.98 -11.58 -7.38
CA ALA A 52 -6.19 -11.90 -6.62
C ALA A 52 -6.90 -10.65 -6.06
N TYR A 53 -6.17 -9.55 -5.81
CA TYR A 53 -6.70 -8.30 -5.29
C TYR A 53 -6.24 -7.13 -6.15
N LYS A 54 -7.03 -6.83 -7.19
CA LYS A 54 -6.87 -5.62 -8.03
C LYS A 54 -8.17 -4.82 -7.99
N PRO A 55 -8.36 -3.96 -6.98
CA PRO A 55 -9.48 -3.02 -7.01
C PRO A 55 -9.35 -2.12 -8.24
N GLY A 56 -10.45 -1.92 -8.95
CA GLY A 56 -10.49 -1.02 -10.11
C GLY A 56 -10.35 0.45 -9.70
N LEU A 57 -9.90 1.31 -10.62
CA LEU A 57 -9.82 2.75 -10.37
C LEU A 57 -11.15 3.33 -9.87
N GLY A 58 -12.29 2.87 -10.40
CA GLY A 58 -13.61 3.32 -9.98
C GLY A 58 -13.95 2.98 -8.53
N GLU A 59 -13.44 1.87 -8.00
CA GLU A 59 -13.62 1.49 -6.60
C GLU A 59 -12.88 2.45 -5.67
N PHE A 60 -11.63 2.77 -5.99
CA PHE A 60 -10.87 3.80 -5.26
C PHE A 60 -11.54 5.16 -5.34
N MET A 61 -12.00 5.60 -6.51
CA MET A 61 -12.68 6.88 -6.68
C MET A 61 -14.00 6.94 -5.89
N SER A 62 -14.73 5.84 -5.79
CA SER A 62 -15.93 5.73 -4.95
C SER A 62 -15.58 5.86 -3.46
N SER A 63 -14.50 5.23 -3.01
CA SER A 63 -14.00 5.39 -1.65
C SER A 63 -13.60 6.84 -1.37
N ILE A 64 -12.83 7.45 -2.26
CA ILE A 64 -12.43 8.88 -2.16
C ILE A 64 -13.67 9.77 -2.06
N GLN A 65 -14.71 9.54 -2.85
CA GLN A 65 -15.94 10.31 -2.80
C GLN A 65 -16.61 10.23 -1.43
N VAL A 66 -16.70 9.05 -0.85
CA VAL A 66 -17.28 8.84 0.49
C VAL A 66 -16.48 9.59 1.56
N HIS A 67 -15.13 9.47 1.53
CA HIS A 67 -14.27 10.16 2.49
C HIS A 67 -14.24 11.66 2.29
N HIS A 68 -14.33 12.16 1.06
CA HIS A 68 -14.47 13.58 0.76
C HIS A 68 -15.74 14.16 1.38
N GLU A 69 -16.86 13.46 1.29
CA GLU A 69 -18.14 13.87 1.86
C GLU A 69 -18.10 13.90 3.40
N LYS A 70 -17.58 12.85 4.02
CA LYS A 70 -17.37 12.76 5.48
C LYS A 70 -16.42 13.83 6.00
N LEU A 71 -15.31 14.05 5.29
CA LEU A 71 -14.31 15.06 5.60
C LEU A 71 -14.94 16.47 5.69
N TYR A 72 -15.81 16.81 4.73
CA TYR A 72 -16.52 18.09 4.76
C TYR A 72 -17.32 18.27 6.05
N PHE A 73 -18.18 17.33 6.39
CA PHE A 73 -19.01 17.42 7.59
C PHE A 73 -18.21 17.34 8.90
N ALA A 74 -17.12 16.59 8.92
CA ALA A 74 -16.19 16.59 10.05
C ALA A 74 -15.59 17.99 10.27
N GLY A 75 -15.10 18.64 9.23
CA GLY A 75 -14.54 19.99 9.28
C GLY A 75 -15.59 21.05 9.64
N GLN A 76 -16.81 20.97 9.07
CA GLN A 76 -17.92 21.87 9.40
C GLN A 76 -18.29 21.83 10.88
N ASN A 77 -18.19 20.66 11.51
CA ASN A 77 -18.45 20.46 12.93
C ASN A 77 -17.21 20.65 13.82
N SER A 78 -16.07 21.07 13.25
CA SER A 78 -14.80 21.19 13.96
C SER A 78 -14.37 19.88 14.66
N ASN A 79 -14.81 18.74 14.15
CA ASN A 79 -14.38 17.42 14.59
C ASN A 79 -13.06 17.07 13.92
N TRP A 80 -11.98 17.70 14.41
CA TRP A 80 -10.67 17.62 13.79
C TRP A 80 -10.06 16.23 13.82
N LYS A 81 -10.43 15.40 14.80
CA LYS A 81 -9.99 14.00 14.83
C LYS A 81 -10.61 13.18 13.70
N LEU A 82 -11.91 13.39 13.46
CA LEU A 82 -12.59 12.73 12.34
C LEU A 82 -12.11 13.30 11.01
N ALA A 83 -11.92 14.62 10.91
CA ALA A 83 -11.40 15.23 9.69
C ALA A 83 -9.99 14.74 9.35
N ASP A 84 -9.12 14.57 10.35
CA ASP A 84 -7.79 13.99 10.20
C ASP A 84 -7.84 12.54 9.68
N PHE A 85 -8.73 11.74 10.24
CA PHE A 85 -8.96 10.39 9.76
C PHE A 85 -9.39 10.38 8.28
N GLU A 86 -10.42 11.16 7.94
CA GLU A 86 -11.00 11.14 6.58
C GLU A 86 -10.03 11.68 5.50
N ILE A 87 -9.19 12.68 5.82
CA ILE A 87 -8.19 13.17 4.85
C ILE A 87 -7.09 12.12 4.60
N HIS A 88 -6.67 11.37 5.63
CA HIS A 88 -5.68 10.32 5.49
C HIS A 88 -6.23 9.13 4.68
N GLU A 89 -7.52 8.78 4.83
CA GLU A 89 -8.18 7.77 3.98
C GLU A 89 -8.17 8.17 2.49
N ILE A 90 -8.38 9.46 2.19
CA ILE A 90 -8.26 9.95 0.81
C ILE A 90 -6.82 9.85 0.31
N MET A 91 -5.84 10.27 1.12
CA MET A 91 -4.43 10.23 0.76
C MET A 91 -3.95 8.79 0.55
N GLU A 92 -4.39 7.86 1.39
CA GLU A 92 -4.10 6.43 1.25
C GLU A 92 -4.72 5.87 -0.03
N ALA A 93 -5.98 6.19 -0.33
CA ALA A 93 -6.63 5.75 -1.56
C ALA A 93 -5.91 6.28 -2.81
N VAL A 94 -5.47 7.54 -2.84
CA VAL A 94 -4.66 8.11 -3.93
C VAL A 94 -3.33 7.38 -4.09
N ASN A 95 -2.65 7.05 -2.99
CA ASN A 95 -1.42 6.28 -3.02
C ASN A 95 -1.66 4.84 -3.55
N ASN A 96 -2.74 4.20 -3.12
CA ASN A 96 -3.13 2.86 -3.56
C ASN A 96 -3.46 2.82 -5.05
N ILE A 97 -4.11 3.84 -5.60
CA ILE A 97 -4.33 3.97 -7.06
C ILE A 97 -2.98 3.94 -7.80
N GLN A 98 -2.00 4.70 -7.35
CA GLN A 98 -0.67 4.74 -7.96
C GLN A 98 0.04 3.37 -7.90
N HIS A 99 -0.26 2.57 -6.89
CA HIS A 99 0.36 1.26 -6.70
C HIS A 99 -0.36 0.14 -7.47
N TYR A 100 -1.70 0.13 -7.48
CA TYR A 100 -2.49 -1.00 -7.99
C TYR A 100 -3.04 -0.81 -9.41
N THR A 101 -3.07 0.42 -9.93
CA THR A 101 -3.68 0.73 -11.24
C THR A 101 -2.69 1.44 -12.18
N THR A 102 -1.43 1.02 -12.16
CA THR A 102 -0.30 1.67 -12.86
C THR A 102 -0.47 1.79 -14.36
N GLU A 103 -1.21 0.88 -15.00
CA GLU A 103 -1.49 0.88 -16.44
C GLU A 103 -2.59 1.88 -16.86
N ARG A 104 -3.27 2.49 -15.91
CA ARG A 104 -4.34 3.46 -16.20
C ARG A 104 -3.74 4.82 -16.55
N PRO A 105 -4.14 5.45 -17.67
CA PRO A 105 -3.61 6.75 -18.08
C PRO A 105 -3.93 7.86 -17.07
N GLU A 106 -5.04 7.74 -16.34
CA GLU A 106 -5.50 8.69 -15.33
C GLU A 106 -4.52 8.83 -14.15
N VAL A 107 -3.73 7.79 -13.88
CA VAL A 107 -2.75 7.78 -12.77
C VAL A 107 -1.69 8.88 -12.95
N LYS A 108 -1.39 9.28 -14.18
CA LYS A 108 -0.42 10.34 -14.49
C LYS A 108 -0.86 11.71 -13.99
N GLU A 109 -2.17 11.92 -13.83
CA GLU A 109 -2.75 13.20 -13.39
C GLU A 109 -2.94 13.28 -11.87
N LEU A 110 -2.86 12.14 -11.15
CA LEU A 110 -3.03 12.10 -9.69
C LEU A 110 -2.08 13.01 -8.91
N PRO A 111 -0.80 13.25 -9.33
CA PRO A 111 0.08 14.15 -8.61
C PRO A 111 -0.47 15.58 -8.45
N MET A 112 -1.40 16.02 -9.30
CA MET A 112 -2.03 17.35 -9.15
C MET A 112 -2.88 17.48 -7.88
N LEU A 113 -3.36 16.36 -7.33
CA LEU A 113 -4.16 16.34 -6.09
C LEU A 113 -3.30 16.57 -4.83
N LEU A 114 -2.03 16.17 -4.85
CA LEU A 114 -1.20 16.14 -3.64
C LEU A 114 -1.09 17.49 -2.94
N PRO A 115 -0.82 18.63 -3.62
CA PRO A 115 -0.75 19.92 -2.94
C PRO A 115 -2.09 20.35 -2.30
N ALA A 116 -3.22 20.00 -2.92
CA ALA A 116 -4.54 20.34 -2.39
C ALA A 116 -4.87 19.48 -1.15
N LEU A 117 -4.57 18.19 -1.17
CA LEU A 117 -4.70 17.30 -0.02
C LEU A 117 -3.84 17.76 1.17
N GLU A 118 -2.58 18.09 0.93
CA GLU A 118 -1.69 18.62 1.96
C GLU A 118 -2.18 19.94 2.56
N SER A 119 -2.77 20.83 1.73
CA SER A 119 -3.33 22.09 2.19
C SER A 119 -4.52 21.89 3.13
N VAL A 120 -5.40 20.93 2.83
CA VAL A 120 -6.51 20.55 3.72
C VAL A 120 -5.97 19.93 5.01
N ASN A 121 -5.03 19.00 4.91
CA ASN A 121 -4.39 18.38 6.06
C ASN A 121 -3.71 19.40 6.98
N TYR A 122 -3.03 20.39 6.41
CA TYR A 122 -2.46 21.50 7.17
C TYR A 122 -3.52 22.30 7.92
N ALA A 123 -4.65 22.66 7.28
CA ALA A 123 -5.75 23.37 7.93
C ALA A 123 -6.36 22.59 9.10
N ILE A 124 -6.50 21.27 8.95
CA ILE A 124 -6.93 20.34 10.00
C ILE A 124 -5.97 20.38 11.20
N SER A 125 -4.66 20.27 10.93
CA SER A 125 -3.62 20.31 11.97
C SER A 125 -3.63 21.63 12.77
N LYS A 126 -4.00 22.75 12.11
CA LYS A 126 -4.19 24.06 12.73
C LYS A 126 -5.54 24.22 13.40
N LYS A 127 -6.48 23.32 13.16
CA LYS A 127 -7.87 23.42 13.63
C LYS A 127 -8.53 24.72 13.19
N ASP A 128 -8.16 25.22 12.00
CA ASP A 128 -8.63 26.46 11.44
C ASP A 128 -9.77 26.17 10.44
N LYS A 129 -11.00 26.48 10.86
CA LYS A 129 -12.20 26.22 10.07
C LYS A 129 -12.27 27.07 8.79
N ASN A 130 -11.78 28.30 8.84
CA ASN A 130 -11.82 29.18 7.67
C ASN A 130 -10.83 28.70 6.61
N LEU A 131 -9.63 28.37 7.05
CA LEU A 131 -8.60 27.80 6.18
C LEU A 131 -9.03 26.43 5.63
N PHE A 132 -9.66 25.60 6.46
CA PHE A 132 -10.24 24.31 6.03
C PHE A 132 -11.27 24.52 4.91
N ASN A 133 -12.22 25.44 5.08
CA ASN A 133 -13.25 25.69 4.08
C ASN A 133 -12.64 26.11 2.74
N THR A 134 -11.68 27.05 2.77
CA THR A 134 -11.00 27.53 1.56
C THR A 134 -10.25 26.37 0.87
N ASN A 135 -9.51 25.59 1.63
CA ASN A 135 -8.71 24.49 1.09
C ASN A 135 -9.57 23.33 0.62
N PHE A 136 -10.70 23.05 1.29
CA PHE A 136 -11.65 22.02 0.85
C PHE A 136 -12.30 22.36 -0.50
N ILE A 137 -12.67 23.63 -0.71
CA ILE A 137 -13.17 24.11 -2.00
C ILE A 137 -12.09 23.92 -3.07
N ASN A 138 -10.84 24.28 -2.77
CA ASN A 138 -9.73 24.08 -3.68
C ASN A 138 -9.50 22.60 -4.01
N LEU A 139 -9.57 21.70 -3.02
CA LEU A 139 -9.48 20.25 -3.23
C LEU A 139 -10.57 19.76 -4.17
N THR A 140 -11.84 20.16 -3.94
CA THR A 140 -12.97 19.78 -4.79
C THR A 140 -12.76 20.26 -6.23
N ASN A 141 -12.28 21.49 -6.41
CA ASN A 141 -11.97 22.05 -7.73
C ASN A 141 -10.82 21.29 -8.40
N THR A 142 -9.82 20.87 -7.64
CA THR A 142 -8.69 20.08 -8.14
C THR A 142 -9.13 18.67 -8.57
N CYS A 143 -10.06 18.03 -7.84
CA CYS A 143 -10.68 16.77 -8.28
C CYS A 143 -11.35 16.95 -9.66
N ASN A 144 -12.12 18.02 -9.84
CA ASN A 144 -12.78 18.31 -11.11
C ASN A 144 -11.77 18.64 -12.23
N ALA A 145 -10.68 19.33 -11.92
CA ALA A 145 -9.61 19.59 -12.88
C ALA A 145 -8.94 18.29 -13.34
N CYS A 146 -8.69 17.34 -12.40
CA CYS A 146 -8.18 16.03 -12.71
C CYS A 146 -9.15 15.25 -13.61
N HIS A 147 -10.44 15.20 -13.26
CA HIS A 147 -11.47 14.56 -14.09
C HIS A 147 -11.49 15.13 -15.51
N LYS A 148 -11.40 16.45 -15.65
CA LYS A 148 -11.34 17.11 -16.96
C LYS A 148 -10.09 16.74 -17.74
N ALA A 149 -8.91 16.65 -17.10
CA ALA A 149 -7.66 16.31 -17.75
C ALA A 149 -7.65 14.90 -18.36
N VAL A 150 -8.50 14.01 -17.82
CA VAL A 150 -8.63 12.61 -18.28
C VAL A 150 -9.94 12.33 -19.05
N ASN A 151 -10.65 13.37 -19.49
CA ASN A 151 -11.93 13.29 -20.22
C ASN A 151 -13.08 12.66 -19.42
N TYR A 152 -13.11 12.90 -18.11
CA TYR A 152 -14.16 12.46 -17.17
C TYR A 152 -14.94 13.67 -16.60
N GLU A 153 -15.00 14.80 -17.31
CA GLU A 153 -15.68 16.01 -16.89
C GLU A 153 -17.18 15.83 -16.64
N PHE A 154 -17.78 14.79 -17.18
CA PHE A 154 -19.16 14.40 -16.89
C PHE A 154 -19.36 13.92 -15.45
N ASN A 155 -18.29 13.52 -14.76
CA ASN A 155 -18.28 13.11 -13.35
C ASN A 155 -17.86 14.28 -12.47
N LEU A 156 -18.77 15.22 -12.29
CA LEU A 156 -18.52 16.46 -11.55
C LEU A 156 -18.76 16.29 -10.05
N VAL A 157 -17.73 16.56 -9.26
CA VAL A 157 -17.79 16.58 -7.79
C VAL A 157 -18.23 17.97 -7.33
N LYS A 158 -19.12 18.04 -6.35
CA LYS A 158 -19.57 19.28 -5.72
C LYS A 158 -19.29 19.29 -4.21
N ILE A 159 -19.40 20.47 -3.60
CA ILE A 159 -19.41 20.60 -2.14
C ILE A 159 -20.64 19.86 -1.60
N PRO A 160 -20.50 18.98 -0.59
CA PRO A 160 -21.62 18.21 -0.05
C PRO A 160 -22.68 19.10 0.62
N GLU A 161 -23.95 18.77 0.44
CA GLU A 161 -25.07 19.51 1.01
C GLU A 161 -25.69 18.80 2.23
N THR A 162 -25.64 17.46 2.23
CA THR A 162 -26.20 16.60 3.28
C THR A 162 -25.17 15.56 3.71
N PRO A 163 -25.17 15.14 4.98
CA PRO A 163 -24.27 14.08 5.43
C PRO A 163 -24.53 12.75 4.69
N PRO A 164 -23.47 11.98 4.35
CA PRO A 164 -23.59 10.78 3.52
C PRO A 164 -24.29 9.61 4.22
N PHE A 165 -24.26 9.57 5.56
CA PHE A 165 -24.77 8.46 6.34
C PHE A 165 -25.63 8.94 7.51
N SER A 166 -26.83 8.36 7.65
CA SER A 166 -27.74 8.66 8.74
C SER A 166 -27.33 8.09 10.10
N ASN A 167 -26.38 7.12 10.08
CA ASN A 167 -25.88 6.42 11.27
C ASN A 167 -24.51 6.92 11.73
N GLN A 168 -24.03 8.06 11.24
CA GLN A 168 -22.76 8.68 11.64
C GLN A 168 -23.00 10.06 12.27
N VAL A 169 -22.36 10.31 13.40
CA VAL A 169 -22.39 11.60 14.09
C VAL A 169 -21.11 12.36 13.78
N PHE A 170 -21.25 13.53 13.14
CA PHE A 170 -20.13 14.40 12.78
C PHE A 170 -19.75 15.40 13.87
N ALA A 171 -20.69 15.77 14.74
CA ALA A 171 -20.42 16.64 15.87
C ALA A 171 -19.42 16.03 16.86
N VAL A 172 -18.61 16.88 17.50
CA VAL A 172 -17.71 16.46 18.58
C VAL A 172 -18.53 15.91 19.74
N GLN A 173 -18.26 14.69 20.13
CA GLN A 173 -18.85 14.09 21.32
C GLN A 173 -18.10 14.60 22.57
N LYS A 174 -18.84 15.03 23.58
CA LYS A 174 -18.32 15.53 24.88
C LYS A 174 -17.89 14.37 25.78
#